data_04560f83d4f8ae38c829d190960cdf36
#
_entry.id   04560f83d4f8ae38c829d190960cdf36
#
_cell.length_a   1.000
_cell.length_b   1.000
_cell.length_c   1.000
_cell.angle_alpha   90.00
_cell.angle_beta   90.00
_cell.angle_gamma   90.00
#
_symmetry.space_group_name_H-M   'P 1'
#
loop_
_entity.id
_entity.type
_entity.pdbx_description
1 polymer ?
#
loop_
_entity_poly.entity_id
_entity_poly.type
_entity_poly.pdbx_seq_one_letter_code
_entity_poly.pdbx_strand_id
1 'polypeptide(L)'
;KIMKNLLKQKINKKQSCIGTWITVPSVEIVDIISSSDIDFIVIDNEHSPISIEKAQLMTMAAHKNNTSVILRVSSVNKSEIQKATEINVDGIQIPNVNSLTDIGMIIKYSLYPPEGEKGLSPFTSSAKYASYDIEKFIPDYNKELLLIPQLEGVNVLKNIDYNSVNLKLITIK
;
A
#
# COMPACT_ATOMS: atom_id res chain seq x y z
N LYS A 1 7.43 -6.57 17.74
CA LYS A 1 7.03 -7.61 16.76
C LYS A 1 7.25 -7.00 15.38
N ILE A 2 8.12 -7.58 14.57
CA ILE A 2 8.45 -7.15 13.21
C ILE A 2 7.15 -6.96 12.43
N MET A 3 7.07 -5.87 11.66
CA MET A 3 5.98 -5.65 10.72
C MET A 3 5.97 -6.82 9.73
N LYS A 4 4.90 -7.60 9.68
CA LYS A 4 4.77 -8.74 8.77
C LYS A 4 3.61 -8.48 7.83
N ASN A 5 3.92 -8.33 6.57
CA ASN A 5 2.92 -8.22 5.51
C ASN A 5 2.53 -9.64 5.05
N LEU A 6 1.35 -10.09 5.49
CA LEU A 6 0.87 -11.46 5.20
C LEU A 6 0.61 -11.67 3.71
N LEU A 7 0.05 -10.68 3.03
CA LEU A 7 -0.18 -10.73 1.59
C LEU A 7 1.14 -10.90 0.83
N LYS A 8 2.15 -10.09 1.18
CA LYS A 8 3.47 -10.18 0.57
C LYS A 8 4.13 -11.54 0.78
N GLN A 9 3.96 -12.15 1.95
CA GLN A 9 4.47 -13.49 2.21
C GLN A 9 3.81 -14.54 1.31
N LYS A 10 2.49 -14.46 1.10
CA LYS A 10 1.76 -15.36 0.18
C LYS A 10 2.23 -15.15 -1.26
N ILE A 11 2.36 -13.90 -1.71
CA ILE A 11 2.87 -13.56 -3.05
C ILE A 11 4.28 -14.13 -3.27
N ASN A 12 5.18 -13.95 -2.31
CA ASN A 12 6.55 -14.46 -2.41
C ASN A 12 6.61 -16.00 -2.47
N LYS A 13 5.63 -16.68 -1.85
CA LYS A 13 5.48 -18.14 -1.92
C LYS A 13 4.70 -18.61 -3.17
N LYS A 14 4.33 -17.69 -4.07
CA LYS A 14 3.50 -17.97 -5.26
C LYS A 14 2.16 -18.62 -4.93
N GLN A 15 1.58 -18.29 -3.79
CA GLN A 15 0.27 -18.75 -3.37
C GLN A 15 -0.81 -17.85 -3.97
N SER A 16 -1.96 -18.44 -4.29
CA SER A 16 -3.15 -17.66 -4.69
C SER A 16 -3.63 -16.81 -3.53
N CYS A 17 -4.04 -15.58 -3.82
CA CYS A 17 -4.60 -14.64 -2.86
C CYS A 17 -5.97 -14.19 -3.35
N ILE A 18 -6.93 -14.13 -2.43
CA ILE A 18 -8.30 -13.69 -2.71
C ILE A 18 -8.54 -12.40 -1.95
N GLY A 19 -9.03 -11.39 -2.64
CA GLY A 19 -9.38 -10.09 -2.04
C GLY A 19 -10.54 -9.43 -2.73
N THR A 20 -11.00 -8.31 -2.16
CA THR A 20 -12.09 -7.53 -2.72
C THR A 20 -11.85 -6.03 -2.62
N TRP A 21 -12.58 -5.27 -3.44
CA TRP A 21 -12.59 -3.81 -3.42
C TRP A 21 -13.61 -3.29 -2.42
N ILE A 22 -13.24 -2.22 -1.71
CA ILE A 22 -14.11 -1.50 -0.79
C ILE A 22 -14.25 -0.06 -1.29
N THR A 23 -15.46 0.27 -1.74
CA THR A 23 -15.82 1.61 -2.24
C THR A 23 -16.83 2.32 -1.34
N VAL A 24 -17.29 1.64 -0.29
CA VAL A 24 -18.25 2.18 0.70
C VAL A 24 -17.49 2.55 1.99
N PRO A 25 -17.61 3.78 2.50
CA PRO A 25 -16.91 4.25 3.70
C PRO A 25 -17.52 3.70 5.00
N SER A 26 -17.52 2.36 5.16
CA SER A 26 -18.05 1.69 6.36
C SER A 26 -17.00 0.77 6.97
N VAL A 27 -16.70 1.03 8.24
CA VAL A 27 -15.83 0.21 9.08
C VAL A 27 -16.46 -1.15 9.36
N GLU A 28 -17.79 -1.17 9.53
CA GLU A 28 -18.56 -2.36 9.81
C GLU A 28 -18.54 -3.33 8.62
N ILE A 29 -18.68 -2.82 7.39
CA ILE A 29 -18.56 -3.64 6.18
C ILE A 29 -17.16 -4.27 6.10
N VAL A 30 -16.12 -3.51 6.41
CA VAL A 30 -14.75 -4.04 6.42
C VAL A 30 -14.59 -5.11 7.50
N ASP A 31 -15.09 -4.91 8.71
CA ASP A 31 -15.02 -5.90 9.78
C ASP A 31 -15.75 -7.20 9.39
N ILE A 32 -16.94 -7.10 8.79
CA ILE A 32 -17.71 -8.25 8.30
C ILE A 32 -16.94 -9.00 7.20
N ILE A 33 -16.48 -8.28 6.18
CA ILE A 33 -15.77 -8.90 5.04
C ILE A 33 -14.45 -9.53 5.52
N SER A 34 -13.71 -8.84 6.39
CA SER A 34 -12.44 -9.33 6.91
C SER A 34 -12.58 -10.52 7.87
N SER A 35 -13.79 -10.78 8.37
CA SER A 35 -14.10 -11.97 9.17
C SER A 35 -14.28 -13.22 8.33
N SER A 36 -14.31 -13.10 7.00
CA SER A 36 -14.31 -14.24 6.06
C SER A 36 -12.87 -14.62 5.66
N ASP A 37 -12.74 -15.74 4.94
CA ASP A 37 -11.43 -16.23 4.46
C ASP A 37 -10.89 -15.47 3.27
N ILE A 38 -10.71 -14.13 3.40
CA ILE A 38 -10.05 -13.32 2.40
C ILE A 38 -8.65 -12.89 2.86
N ASP A 39 -7.76 -12.73 1.90
CA ASP A 39 -6.36 -12.40 2.17
C ASP A 39 -6.13 -10.89 2.28
N PHE A 40 -6.88 -10.11 1.47
CA PHE A 40 -6.70 -8.67 1.42
C PHE A 40 -7.97 -7.94 0.98
N ILE A 41 -8.00 -6.66 1.30
CA ILE A 41 -8.95 -5.69 0.75
C ILE A 41 -8.21 -4.57 0.03
N VAL A 42 -8.83 -3.98 -0.97
CA VAL A 42 -8.38 -2.73 -1.59
C VAL A 42 -9.36 -1.63 -1.21
N ILE A 43 -8.95 -0.72 -0.37
CA ILE A 43 -9.72 0.51 -0.06
C ILE A 43 -9.48 1.50 -1.19
N ASP A 44 -10.56 1.92 -1.83
CA ASP A 44 -10.49 2.79 -2.99
C ASP A 44 -10.64 4.26 -2.59
N ASN A 45 -9.56 5.03 -2.67
CA ASN A 45 -9.59 6.47 -2.45
C ASN A 45 -9.53 7.29 -3.75
N GLU A 46 -9.53 6.61 -4.91
CA GLU A 46 -9.61 7.27 -6.23
C GLU A 46 -11.07 7.51 -6.65
N HIS A 47 -11.89 6.48 -6.63
CA HIS A 47 -13.26 6.51 -7.16
C HIS A 47 -14.33 6.32 -6.09
N SER A 48 -14.02 6.62 -4.83
CA SER A 48 -15.00 6.55 -3.74
C SER A 48 -14.90 7.76 -2.80
N PRO A 49 -15.94 8.03 -1.99
CA PRO A 49 -15.95 9.14 -1.04
C PRO A 49 -15.23 8.77 0.28
N ILE A 50 -14.23 7.89 0.26
CA ILE A 50 -13.50 7.46 1.46
C ILE A 50 -12.41 8.48 1.78
N SER A 51 -12.50 9.12 2.95
CA SER A 51 -11.43 9.99 3.46
C SER A 51 -10.27 9.18 4.03
N ILE A 52 -9.08 9.79 4.13
CA ILE A 52 -7.90 9.12 4.72
C ILE A 52 -8.15 8.72 6.19
N GLU A 53 -8.89 9.53 6.95
CA GLU A 53 -9.29 9.21 8.31
C GLU A 53 -10.16 7.95 8.36
N LYS A 54 -11.17 7.87 7.47
CA LYS A 54 -12.04 6.70 7.37
C LYS A 54 -11.23 5.47 6.94
N ALA A 55 -10.32 5.62 5.98
CA ALA A 55 -9.44 4.55 5.53
C ALA A 55 -8.55 4.01 6.67
N GLN A 56 -8.08 4.87 7.57
CA GLN A 56 -7.33 4.44 8.77
C GLN A 56 -8.17 3.55 9.68
N LEU A 57 -9.41 3.95 9.98
CA LEU A 57 -10.32 3.14 10.81
C LEU A 57 -10.66 1.81 10.14
N MET A 58 -10.89 1.81 8.82
CA MET A 58 -11.12 0.60 8.03
C MET A 58 -9.89 -0.31 8.04
N THR A 59 -8.68 0.24 7.95
CA THR A 59 -7.43 -0.51 8.07
C THR A 59 -7.30 -1.19 9.42
N MET A 60 -7.64 -0.50 10.51
CA MET A 60 -7.63 -1.08 11.86
C MET A 60 -8.63 -2.26 11.98
N ALA A 61 -9.82 -2.12 11.40
CA ALA A 61 -10.82 -3.20 11.38
C ALA A 61 -10.34 -4.43 10.61
N ALA A 62 -9.74 -4.24 9.43
CA ALA A 62 -9.20 -5.34 8.63
C ALA A 62 -8.06 -6.06 9.36
N HIS A 63 -7.12 -5.32 9.93
CA HIS A 63 -5.97 -5.88 10.66
C HIS A 63 -6.35 -6.67 11.91
N LYS A 64 -7.46 -6.32 12.58
CA LYS A 64 -8.02 -7.09 13.69
C LYS A 64 -8.27 -8.55 13.29
N ASN A 65 -8.65 -8.77 12.04
CA ASN A 65 -8.97 -10.08 11.47
C ASN A 65 -7.81 -10.68 10.63
N ASN A 66 -6.59 -10.11 10.71
CA ASN A 66 -5.40 -10.50 9.93
C ASN A 66 -5.57 -10.36 8.40
N THR A 67 -6.49 -9.54 7.92
CA THR A 67 -6.67 -9.22 6.51
C THR A 67 -5.74 -8.08 6.13
N SER A 68 -4.94 -8.26 5.07
CA SER A 68 -4.03 -7.22 4.58
C SER A 68 -4.79 -6.11 3.87
N VAL A 69 -4.28 -4.88 3.95
CA VAL A 69 -4.92 -3.70 3.37
C VAL A 69 -4.04 -3.05 2.32
N ILE A 70 -4.59 -2.87 1.14
CA ILE A 70 -4.05 -2.02 0.09
C ILE A 70 -4.91 -0.75 0.02
N LEU A 71 -4.30 0.42 0.02
CA LEU A 71 -5.01 1.67 -0.25
C LEU A 71 -4.70 2.15 -1.66
N ARG A 72 -5.72 2.29 -2.50
CA ARG A 72 -5.56 2.96 -3.79
C ARG A 72 -5.67 4.47 -3.58
N VAL A 73 -4.58 5.20 -3.88
CA VAL A 73 -4.53 6.67 -3.90
C VAL A 73 -5.10 7.21 -5.21
N SER A 74 -5.36 8.52 -5.30
CA SER A 74 -5.97 9.12 -6.49
C SER A 74 -4.94 9.48 -7.56
N SER A 75 -3.66 9.64 -7.21
CA SER A 75 -2.62 10.08 -8.15
C SER A 75 -1.21 9.87 -7.62
N VAL A 76 -0.20 10.09 -8.49
CA VAL A 76 1.22 10.18 -8.10
C VAL A 76 1.48 11.52 -7.41
N ASN A 77 0.95 11.68 -6.20
CA ASN A 77 1.08 12.89 -5.41
C ASN A 77 1.79 12.62 -4.08
N LYS A 78 2.82 13.42 -3.77
CA LYS A 78 3.64 13.24 -2.57
C LYS A 78 2.82 13.24 -1.28
N SER A 79 1.90 14.20 -1.12
CA SER A 79 1.11 14.35 0.11
C SER A 79 0.13 13.18 0.29
N GLU A 80 -0.51 12.72 -0.79
CA GLU A 80 -1.42 11.59 -0.75
C GLU A 80 -0.69 10.29 -0.42
N ILE A 81 0.42 10.02 -1.11
CA ILE A 81 1.25 8.84 -0.89
C ILE A 81 1.77 8.80 0.56
N GLN A 82 2.26 9.93 1.09
CA GLN A 82 2.72 10.01 2.46
C GLN A 82 1.60 9.69 3.45
N LYS A 83 0.44 10.35 3.32
CA LYS A 83 -0.71 10.09 4.19
C LYS A 83 -1.18 8.64 4.11
N ALA A 84 -1.27 8.08 2.90
CA ALA A 84 -1.64 6.68 2.68
C ALA A 84 -0.70 5.71 3.39
N THR A 85 0.59 5.98 3.33
CA THR A 85 1.61 5.13 3.96
C THR A 85 1.72 5.30 5.48
N GLU A 86 1.16 6.36 6.06
CA GLU A 86 1.18 6.61 7.50
C GLU A 86 0.04 5.95 8.29
N ILE A 87 -1.01 5.49 7.62
CA ILE A 87 -2.15 4.82 8.25
C ILE A 87 -1.98 3.31 8.44
N ASN A 88 -0.76 2.79 8.31
CA ASN A 88 -0.39 1.39 8.52
C ASN A 88 -0.98 0.40 7.51
N VAL A 89 -1.13 0.80 6.25
CA VAL A 89 -1.51 -0.13 5.18
C VAL A 89 -0.36 -1.08 4.80
N ASP A 90 -0.69 -2.25 4.29
CA ASP A 90 0.28 -3.26 3.81
C ASP A 90 0.80 -2.94 2.41
N GLY A 91 0.05 -2.15 1.66
CA GLY A 91 0.45 -1.68 0.34
C GLY A 91 -0.31 -0.44 -0.11
N ILE A 92 0.23 0.22 -1.11
CA ILE A 92 -0.44 1.30 -1.82
C ILE A 92 -0.55 0.95 -3.30
N GLN A 93 -1.70 1.22 -3.88
CA GLN A 93 -1.92 1.12 -5.31
C GLN A 93 -2.03 2.52 -5.90
N ILE A 94 -1.30 2.78 -6.98
CA ILE A 94 -1.18 4.10 -7.57
C ILE A 94 -1.66 4.03 -9.02
N PRO A 95 -2.74 4.76 -9.37
CA PRO A 95 -3.30 4.78 -10.71
C PRO A 95 -2.48 5.66 -11.66
N ASN A 96 -2.77 5.56 -12.95
CA ASN A 96 -2.27 6.45 -14.00
C ASN A 96 -0.74 6.55 -14.09
N VAL A 97 -0.03 5.45 -13.83
CA VAL A 97 1.42 5.41 -13.98
C VAL A 97 1.78 5.27 -15.45
N ASN A 98 2.43 6.30 -16.00
CA ASN A 98 2.68 6.44 -17.44
C ASN A 98 4.17 6.41 -17.81
N SER A 99 5.08 6.45 -16.84
CA SER A 99 6.52 6.54 -17.10
C SER A 99 7.36 5.90 -15.99
N LEU A 100 8.63 5.63 -16.29
CA LEU A 100 9.65 5.25 -15.28
C LEU A 100 9.87 6.37 -14.26
N THR A 101 9.68 7.62 -14.66
CA THR A 101 9.75 8.77 -13.74
C THR A 101 8.66 8.69 -12.67
N ASP A 102 7.43 8.32 -13.05
CA ASP A 102 6.34 8.13 -12.08
C ASP A 102 6.68 7.03 -11.08
N ILE A 103 7.24 5.93 -11.56
CA ILE A 103 7.71 4.83 -10.70
C ILE A 103 8.79 5.32 -9.73
N GLY A 104 9.76 6.09 -10.22
CA GLY A 104 10.78 6.72 -9.38
C GLY A 104 10.18 7.63 -8.31
N MET A 105 9.16 8.43 -8.66
CA MET A 105 8.45 9.28 -7.70
C MET A 105 7.67 8.46 -6.66
N ILE A 106 7.03 7.38 -7.07
CA ILE A 106 6.33 6.48 -6.16
C ILE A 106 7.29 5.92 -5.10
N ILE A 107 8.42 5.38 -5.52
CA ILE A 107 9.46 4.86 -4.62
C ILE A 107 9.94 5.96 -3.68
N LYS A 108 10.31 7.11 -4.25
CA LYS A 108 10.81 8.29 -3.54
C LYS A 108 9.88 8.77 -2.43
N TYR A 109 8.57 8.80 -2.68
CA TYR A 109 7.58 9.32 -1.73
C TYR A 109 7.08 8.28 -0.72
N SER A 110 7.21 6.99 -1.05
CA SER A 110 6.67 5.90 -0.23
C SER A 110 7.67 5.33 0.76
N LEU A 111 8.96 5.29 0.41
CA LEU A 111 10.00 4.63 1.19
C LEU A 111 10.86 5.64 1.95
N TYR A 112 11.38 5.18 3.09
CA TYR A 112 12.37 5.93 3.86
C TYR A 112 13.77 5.86 3.23
N PRO A 113 14.67 6.80 3.53
CA PRO A 113 16.07 6.68 3.15
C PRO A 113 16.70 5.34 3.59
N PRO A 114 17.62 4.75 2.82
CA PRO A 114 18.21 5.28 1.58
C PRO A 114 17.41 5.01 0.30
N GLU A 115 16.37 4.17 0.33
CA GLU A 115 15.60 3.76 -0.86
C GLU A 115 14.67 4.87 -1.39
N GLY A 116 14.22 5.76 -0.51
CA GLY A 116 13.31 6.87 -0.83
C GLY A 116 13.64 8.14 -0.05
N GLU A 117 12.69 9.08 -0.05
CA GLU A 117 12.81 10.37 0.65
C GLU A 117 11.58 10.66 1.55
N LYS A 118 10.88 9.63 1.98
CA LYS A 118 9.76 9.78 2.91
C LYS A 118 10.24 10.37 4.22
N GLY A 119 9.55 11.41 4.70
CA GLY A 119 9.80 11.98 6.03
C GLY A 119 9.34 11.01 7.14
N LEU A 120 10.13 10.93 8.20
CA LEU A 120 9.79 10.11 9.36
C LEU A 120 9.00 10.91 10.38
N SER A 121 7.80 10.44 10.71
CA SER A 121 7.09 10.82 11.92
C SER A 121 6.87 9.57 12.78
N PRO A 122 7.46 9.49 13.98
CA PRO A 122 7.33 8.30 14.83
C PRO A 122 5.93 8.16 15.44
N PHE A 123 5.12 9.21 15.43
CA PHE A 123 3.80 9.24 16.06
C PHE A 123 2.64 8.85 15.13
N THR A 124 2.94 8.19 14.01
CA THR A 124 1.95 7.68 13.07
C THR A 124 1.53 6.24 13.38
N SER A 125 0.40 5.82 12.84
CA SER A 125 -0.08 4.44 12.99
C SER A 125 0.89 3.42 12.39
N SER A 126 1.52 3.71 11.26
CA SER A 126 2.53 2.85 10.63
C SER A 126 3.76 2.66 11.51
N ALA A 127 4.21 3.72 12.20
CA ALA A 127 5.31 3.68 13.16
C ALA A 127 4.88 3.24 14.57
N LYS A 128 3.62 2.77 14.72
CA LYS A 128 3.06 2.29 15.99
C LYS A 128 3.24 3.27 17.16
N TYR A 129 3.11 4.56 16.86
CA TYR A 129 3.17 5.64 17.86
C TYR A 129 4.44 5.59 18.71
N ALA A 130 5.60 5.48 18.07
CA ALA A 130 6.92 5.41 18.70
C ALA A 130 7.15 4.18 19.63
N SER A 131 6.28 3.17 19.56
CA SER A 131 6.47 1.93 20.34
C SER A 131 7.46 0.95 19.70
N TYR A 132 8.12 1.36 18.63
CA TYR A 132 9.05 0.55 17.85
C TYR A 132 10.44 1.21 17.77
N ASP A 133 11.49 0.39 17.79
CA ASP A 133 12.85 0.85 17.55
C ASP A 133 12.99 1.35 16.10
N ILE A 134 13.30 2.63 15.93
CA ILE A 134 13.35 3.31 14.63
C ILE A 134 14.41 2.70 13.72
N GLU A 135 15.55 2.29 14.26
CA GLU A 135 16.64 1.70 13.47
C GLU A 135 16.22 0.36 12.84
N LYS A 136 15.32 -0.36 13.49
CA LYS A 136 14.72 -1.60 12.96
C LYS A 136 13.48 -1.34 12.13
N PHE A 137 12.71 -0.31 12.50
CA PHE A 137 11.47 0.03 11.80
C PHE A 137 11.69 0.40 10.34
N ILE A 138 12.65 1.29 10.06
CA ILE A 138 12.89 1.80 8.71
C ILE A 138 13.18 0.68 7.70
N PRO A 139 14.19 -0.19 7.90
CA PRO A 139 14.46 -1.27 6.96
C PRO A 139 13.31 -2.30 6.87
N ASP A 140 12.64 -2.60 7.98
CA ASP A 140 11.48 -3.50 7.98
C ASP A 140 10.33 -2.90 7.16
N TYR A 141 10.03 -1.62 7.35
CA TYR A 141 8.98 -0.91 6.60
C TYR A 141 9.28 -0.90 5.09
N ASN A 142 10.46 -0.46 4.68
CA ASN A 142 10.86 -0.41 3.27
C ASN A 142 10.80 -1.81 2.62
N LYS A 143 11.16 -2.84 3.38
CA LYS A 143 11.10 -4.22 2.94
C LYS A 143 9.67 -4.72 2.80
N GLU A 144 8.77 -4.37 3.72
CA GLU A 144 7.44 -4.98 3.82
C GLU A 144 6.35 -4.26 3.02
N LEU A 145 6.45 -2.94 2.80
CA LEU A 145 5.45 -2.21 2.02
C LEU A 145 5.36 -2.73 0.58
N LEU A 146 4.14 -2.97 0.12
CA LEU A 146 3.85 -3.28 -1.28
C LEU A 146 3.60 -1.99 -2.07
N LEU A 147 4.34 -1.78 -3.15
CA LEU A 147 4.10 -0.72 -4.12
C LEU A 147 3.50 -1.33 -5.38
N ILE A 148 2.30 -0.87 -5.75
CA ILE A 148 1.47 -1.47 -6.80
C ILE A 148 1.10 -0.40 -7.84
N PRO A 149 1.99 -0.03 -8.76
CA PRO A 149 1.64 0.90 -9.83
C PRO A 149 0.66 0.25 -10.79
N GLN A 150 -0.38 0.99 -11.17
CA GLN A 150 -1.25 0.63 -12.28
C GLN A 150 -0.68 1.22 -13.56
N LEU A 151 -0.17 0.37 -14.43
CA LEU A 151 0.36 0.78 -15.73
C LEU A 151 -0.82 0.98 -16.68
N GLU A 152 -1.10 2.23 -16.99
CA GLU A 152 -2.24 2.63 -17.80
C GLU A 152 -1.74 3.48 -18.97
N GLY A 153 -2.01 3.04 -20.18
CA GLY A 153 -1.63 3.73 -21.39
C GLY A 153 -0.62 2.99 -22.28
N VAL A 154 -0.78 3.20 -23.57
CA VAL A 154 -0.02 2.48 -24.62
C VAL A 154 1.49 2.75 -24.56
N ASN A 155 1.89 3.95 -24.13
CA ASN A 155 3.29 4.36 -24.10
C ASN A 155 4.09 3.64 -23.02
N VAL A 156 3.47 3.37 -21.88
CA VAL A 156 4.12 2.66 -20.76
C VAL A 156 4.37 1.20 -21.15
N LEU A 157 3.36 0.55 -21.74
CA LEU A 157 3.46 -0.85 -22.14
C LEU A 157 4.55 -1.10 -23.22
N LYS A 158 4.84 -0.08 -24.03
CA LYS A 158 5.88 -0.16 -25.08
C LYS A 158 7.30 0.12 -24.56
N ASN A 159 7.44 0.89 -23.50
CA ASN A 159 8.72 1.46 -23.08
C ASN A 159 9.24 0.94 -21.74
N ILE A 160 8.46 0.17 -20.99
CA ILE A 160 8.92 -0.43 -19.73
C ILE A 160 9.65 -1.75 -20.04
N ASP A 161 10.94 -1.77 -19.76
CA ASP A 161 11.63 -3.04 -19.54
C ASP A 161 11.25 -3.54 -18.14
N TYR A 162 10.35 -4.50 -18.10
CA TYR A 162 9.86 -5.11 -16.86
C TYR A 162 10.97 -5.73 -16.00
N ASN A 163 12.11 -6.06 -16.61
CA ASN A 163 13.25 -6.62 -15.89
C ASN A 163 14.08 -5.55 -15.17
N SER A 164 13.97 -4.29 -15.60
CA SER A 164 14.71 -3.17 -15.00
C SER A 164 14.00 -2.55 -13.81
N VAL A 165 12.72 -2.88 -13.59
CA VAL A 165 11.90 -2.29 -12.53
C VAL A 165 11.84 -3.24 -11.36
N ASN A 166 12.53 -2.91 -10.26
CA ASN A 166 12.50 -3.68 -9.01
C ASN A 166 11.19 -3.42 -8.24
N LEU A 167 10.05 -3.60 -8.92
CA LEU A 167 8.72 -3.55 -8.32
C LEU A 167 8.25 -4.97 -8.01
N LYS A 168 7.73 -5.15 -6.80
CA LYS A 168 7.31 -6.47 -6.32
C LYS A 168 5.91 -6.86 -6.80
N LEU A 169 5.15 -5.91 -7.33
CA LEU A 169 3.84 -6.15 -7.93
C LEU A 169 3.54 -5.04 -8.95
N ILE A 170 3.02 -5.43 -10.11
CA ILE A 170 2.57 -4.51 -11.16
C ILE A 170 1.15 -4.92 -11.56
N THR A 171 0.23 -3.97 -11.60
CA THR A 171 -1.09 -4.17 -12.20
C THR A 171 -1.11 -3.58 -13.60
N ILE A 172 -1.46 -4.39 -14.59
CA ILE A 172 -1.73 -3.94 -15.96
C ILE A 172 -3.24 -3.88 -16.11
N LYS A 173 -3.76 -2.73 -16.54
CA LYS A 173 -5.18 -2.50 -16.73
C LYS A 173 -5.52 -2.28 -18.19
#